data_fd8cd825401c959744191e9ada48a262
#
_entry.id   fd8cd825401c959744191e9ada48a262
#
_cell.length_a   1.000
_cell.length_b   1.000
_cell.length_c   1.000
_cell.angle_alpha   90.00
_cell.angle_beta   90.00
_cell.angle_gamma   90.00
#
_symmetry.space_group_name_H-M   'P 1'
#
loop_
_entity.id
_entity.type
_entity.pdbx_description
1 polymer ?
#
loop_
_entity_poly.entity_id
_entity_poly.type
_entity_poly.pdbx_seq_one_letter_code
_entity_poly.pdbx_strand_id
1 'polypeptide(L)'
;MRLQFVGCGDAFGSGGRSNTCFHLTGAHTNLLIDCGASSLPALKRLGIALNDIDLILITHFHGDHFAGLPFLLLDAQFSRRNRPLVIAGPQGIAARLTQVMEALFENSSKTQQKFELSVVALAPGESMTFGAVTVTPFAVVHGPSGGPFLGYRVEAEGRVIAYSADTEWTDNLGPLAREADLFIAEAYF
;
A
#
# COMPACT_ATOMS: atom_id res chain seq x y z
N MET A 1 -14.09 -12.82 -0.18
CA MET A 1 -13.15 -11.69 -0.13
C MET A 1 -13.90 -10.39 0.18
N ARG A 2 -13.35 -9.49 0.99
CA ARG A 2 -13.94 -8.18 1.36
C ARG A 2 -12.91 -7.08 1.12
N LEU A 3 -13.32 -6.02 0.45
CA LEU A 3 -12.57 -4.77 0.35
C LEU A 3 -13.20 -3.72 1.28
N GLN A 4 -12.38 -3.08 2.11
CA GLN A 4 -12.80 -1.99 2.99
C GLN A 4 -11.98 -0.73 2.67
N PHE A 5 -12.66 0.37 2.39
CA PHE A 5 -12.06 1.69 2.28
C PHE A 5 -11.75 2.19 3.70
N VAL A 6 -10.49 2.12 4.10
CA VAL A 6 -10.00 2.68 5.37
C VAL A 6 -9.84 4.19 5.23
N GLY A 7 -9.43 4.63 4.06
CA GLY A 7 -9.36 5.99 3.61
C GLY A 7 -9.40 6.08 2.10
N CYS A 8 -9.98 7.16 1.59
CA CYS A 8 -10.06 7.51 0.17
C CYS A 8 -9.99 9.04 -0.01
N GLY A 9 -9.35 9.72 0.92
CA GLY A 9 -9.12 11.16 0.88
C GLY A 9 -7.83 11.49 0.15
N ASP A 10 -7.76 12.74 -0.30
CA ASP A 10 -6.59 13.35 -0.91
C ASP A 10 -5.46 13.60 0.10
N ALA A 11 -4.36 14.20 -0.39
CA ALA A 11 -3.19 14.54 0.41
C ALA A 11 -3.51 15.51 1.58
N PHE A 12 -4.59 16.27 1.48
CA PHE A 12 -4.95 17.33 2.43
C PHE A 12 -6.08 16.95 3.38
N GLY A 13 -6.66 15.75 3.23
CA GLY A 13 -7.75 15.28 4.06
C GLY A 13 -9.05 16.04 3.85
N SER A 14 -9.36 16.42 2.63
CA SER A 14 -10.55 17.15 2.24
C SER A 14 -11.83 16.47 2.74
N GLY A 15 -12.71 17.23 3.37
CA GLY A 15 -13.92 16.71 3.99
C GLY A 15 -13.68 15.82 5.22
N GLY A 16 -12.49 15.88 5.84
CA GLY A 16 -12.13 15.06 7.01
C GLY A 16 -11.84 13.60 6.70
N ARG A 17 -11.65 13.25 5.42
CA ARG A 17 -11.34 11.88 4.99
C ARG A 17 -9.89 11.53 5.30
N SER A 18 -9.65 10.29 5.70
CA SER A 18 -8.30 9.74 5.82
C SER A 18 -7.69 9.51 4.44
N ASN A 19 -6.37 9.63 4.34
CA ASN A 19 -5.62 9.36 3.12
C ASN A 19 -5.86 7.96 2.58
N THR A 20 -5.53 7.75 1.32
CA THR A 20 -5.73 6.49 0.62
C THR A 20 -5.15 5.30 1.38
N CYS A 21 -6.03 4.35 1.70
CA CYS A 21 -5.69 3.07 2.30
C CYS A 21 -6.86 2.11 2.09
N PHE A 22 -6.65 1.03 1.37
CA PHE A 22 -7.65 -0.02 1.16
C PHE A 22 -7.23 -1.28 1.90
N HIS A 23 -8.16 -1.89 2.62
CA HIS A 23 -7.93 -3.15 3.33
C HIS A 23 -8.68 -4.28 2.64
N LEU A 24 -7.93 -5.25 2.12
CA LEU A 24 -8.45 -6.43 1.44
C LEU A 24 -8.28 -7.65 2.33
N THR A 25 -9.39 -8.33 2.64
CA THR A 25 -9.40 -9.52 3.48
C THR A 25 -10.17 -10.67 2.84
N GLY A 26 -9.72 -11.88 3.14
CA GLY A 26 -10.33 -13.13 2.72
C GLY A 26 -9.90 -14.29 3.60
N ALA A 27 -10.10 -15.51 3.15
CA ALA A 27 -9.70 -16.70 3.90
C ALA A 27 -8.16 -16.83 4.04
N HIS A 28 -7.44 -16.41 2.99
CA HIS A 28 -5.98 -16.48 2.91
C HIS A 28 -5.35 -15.15 2.45
N THR A 29 -6.11 -14.07 2.58
CA THR A 29 -5.73 -12.74 2.09
C THR A 29 -5.91 -11.74 3.21
N ASN A 30 -4.87 -10.98 3.56
CA ASN A 30 -4.98 -9.85 4.48
C ASN A 30 -3.92 -8.81 4.13
N LEU A 31 -4.28 -7.84 3.30
CA LEU A 31 -3.34 -6.86 2.79
C LEU A 31 -3.91 -5.43 2.82
N LEU A 32 -2.99 -4.48 2.80
CA LEU A 32 -3.29 -3.08 2.51
C LEU A 32 -2.81 -2.69 1.12
N ILE A 33 -3.56 -1.83 0.46
CA ILE A 33 -3.10 -1.05 -0.70
C ILE A 33 -3.01 0.39 -0.22
N ASP A 34 -1.82 0.92 -0.26
CA ASP A 34 -1.37 2.20 0.31
C ASP A 34 -1.51 2.32 1.84
N CYS A 35 -0.68 3.19 2.39
CA CYS A 35 -0.61 3.49 3.81
C CYS A 35 -0.20 4.96 4.00
N GLY A 36 -1.12 5.87 3.71
CA GLY A 36 -0.89 7.31 3.87
C GLY A 36 -0.74 7.74 5.33
N ALA A 37 -0.36 8.99 5.55
CA ALA A 37 -0.01 9.54 6.86
C ALA A 37 -1.12 9.33 7.93
N SER A 38 -2.39 9.36 7.56
CA SER A 38 -3.52 9.17 8.46
C SER A 38 -4.03 7.73 8.55
N SER A 39 -3.38 6.75 7.87
CA SER A 39 -3.87 5.37 7.79
C SER A 39 -3.84 4.66 9.13
N LEU A 40 -2.77 4.80 9.92
CA LEU A 40 -2.68 4.10 11.22
C LEU A 40 -3.82 4.47 12.19
N PRO A 41 -4.14 5.77 12.44
CA PRO A 41 -5.30 6.13 13.23
C PRO A 41 -6.63 5.62 12.65
N ALA A 42 -6.78 5.60 11.33
CA ALA A 42 -7.99 5.11 10.67
C ALA A 42 -8.16 3.59 10.86
N LEU A 43 -7.08 2.81 10.66
CA LEU A 43 -7.06 1.36 10.92
C LEU A 43 -7.45 1.04 12.36
N LYS A 44 -6.89 1.77 13.34
CA LYS A 44 -7.21 1.59 14.76
C LYS A 44 -8.67 1.94 15.08
N ARG A 45 -9.22 3.03 14.52
CA ARG A 45 -10.63 3.39 14.69
C ARG A 45 -11.59 2.32 14.16
N LEU A 46 -11.20 1.64 13.08
CA LEU A 46 -11.98 0.57 12.47
C LEU A 46 -11.77 -0.79 13.16
N GLY A 47 -10.94 -0.86 14.20
CA GLY A 47 -10.64 -2.09 14.92
C GLY A 47 -9.92 -3.14 14.09
N ILE A 48 -9.18 -2.72 13.06
CA ILE A 48 -8.44 -3.64 12.20
C ILE A 48 -7.22 -4.17 12.96
N ALA A 49 -7.10 -5.49 13.01
CA ALA A 49 -6.00 -6.17 13.68
C ALA A 49 -4.71 -6.04 12.88
N LEU A 50 -3.87 -5.07 13.24
CA LEU A 50 -2.65 -4.74 12.50
C LEU A 50 -1.65 -5.91 12.42
N ASN A 51 -1.62 -6.79 13.44
CA ASN A 51 -0.76 -7.98 13.45
C ASN A 51 -1.15 -9.00 12.36
N ASP A 52 -2.37 -8.96 11.87
CA ASP A 52 -2.87 -9.91 10.87
C ASP A 52 -2.63 -9.47 9.42
N ILE A 53 -2.21 -8.23 9.20
CA ILE A 53 -1.86 -7.72 7.87
C ILE A 53 -0.54 -8.36 7.43
N ASP A 54 -0.54 -9.11 6.34
CA ASP A 54 0.62 -9.87 5.86
C ASP A 54 1.40 -9.12 4.77
N LEU A 55 0.71 -8.24 4.02
CA LEU A 55 1.27 -7.52 2.87
C LEU A 55 0.78 -6.07 2.85
N ILE A 56 1.65 -5.14 2.53
CA ILE A 56 1.31 -3.75 2.21
C ILE A 56 1.87 -3.43 0.82
N LEU A 57 0.98 -3.06 -0.10
CA LEU A 57 1.33 -2.62 -1.44
C LEU A 57 1.37 -1.09 -1.46
N ILE A 58 2.47 -0.50 -1.89
CA ILE A 58 2.63 0.95 -2.02
C ILE A 58 2.67 1.32 -3.49
N THR A 59 1.79 2.21 -3.93
CA THR A 59 1.69 2.64 -5.32
C THR A 59 2.80 3.62 -5.70
N HIS A 60 3.11 4.57 -4.82
CA HIS A 60 4.14 5.60 -5.01
C HIS A 60 4.51 6.27 -3.68
N PHE A 61 5.42 7.26 -3.71
CA PHE A 61 6.04 7.81 -2.50
C PHE A 61 5.49 9.17 -2.04
N HIS A 62 4.31 9.59 -2.49
CA HIS A 62 3.64 10.74 -1.88
C HIS A 62 3.16 10.42 -0.46
N GLY A 63 3.12 11.44 0.41
CA GLY A 63 2.87 11.24 1.84
C GLY A 63 1.50 10.65 2.16
N ASP A 64 0.50 10.93 1.34
CA ASP A 64 -0.86 10.42 1.46
C ASP A 64 -1.02 8.95 1.03
N HIS A 65 0.02 8.35 0.42
CA HIS A 65 0.06 6.93 0.06
C HIS A 65 1.11 6.12 0.84
N PHE A 66 2.14 6.79 1.40
CA PHE A 66 3.33 6.11 1.89
C PHE A 66 3.72 6.49 3.33
N ALA A 67 3.46 7.75 3.77
CA ALA A 67 4.03 8.27 5.01
C ALA A 67 3.45 7.66 6.30
N GLY A 68 2.45 6.80 6.22
CA GLY A 68 1.95 6.03 7.36
C GLY A 68 2.84 4.85 7.75
N LEU A 69 3.71 4.36 6.84
CA LEU A 69 4.55 3.18 7.08
C LEU A 69 5.47 3.32 8.30
N PRO A 70 6.23 4.42 8.51
CA PRO A 70 7.07 4.57 9.70
C PRO A 70 6.29 4.42 11.01
N PHE A 71 5.11 5.03 11.08
CA PHE A 71 4.23 4.94 12.25
C PHE A 71 3.70 3.53 12.46
N LEU A 72 3.30 2.85 11.39
CA LEU A 72 2.81 1.47 11.44
C LEU A 72 3.91 0.51 11.90
N LEU A 73 5.13 0.64 11.39
CA LEU A 73 6.27 -0.18 11.78
C LEU A 73 6.66 0.03 13.25
N LEU A 74 6.65 1.28 13.73
CA LEU A 74 6.89 1.56 15.14
C LEU A 74 5.77 1.00 16.02
N ASP A 75 4.51 1.21 15.64
CA ASP A 75 3.38 0.61 16.38
C ASP A 75 3.51 -0.91 16.46
N ALA A 76 3.90 -1.56 15.37
CA ALA A 76 4.13 -3.00 15.34
C ALA A 76 5.18 -3.48 16.36
N GLN A 77 6.24 -2.69 16.57
CA GLN A 77 7.25 -2.97 17.61
C GLN A 77 6.68 -2.93 19.02
N PHE A 78 5.90 -1.90 19.33
CA PHE A 78 5.32 -1.68 20.65
C PHE A 78 4.12 -2.58 20.92
N SER A 79 3.32 -2.90 19.90
CA SER A 79 2.16 -3.81 19.99
C SER A 79 2.55 -5.28 19.95
N ARG A 80 3.85 -5.61 19.94
CA ARG A 80 4.40 -6.97 19.96
C ARG A 80 3.95 -7.80 18.75
N ARG A 81 3.99 -7.19 17.56
CA ARG A 81 3.79 -7.96 16.32
C ARG A 81 4.73 -9.16 16.28
N ASN A 82 4.21 -10.31 15.89
CA ASN A 82 4.96 -11.57 15.77
C ASN A 82 4.78 -12.27 14.41
N ARG A 83 3.87 -11.78 13.56
CA ARG A 83 3.67 -12.31 12.21
C ARG A 83 4.58 -11.58 11.21
N PRO A 84 5.08 -12.27 10.19
CA PRO A 84 5.82 -11.64 9.10
C PRO A 84 5.03 -10.51 8.45
N LEU A 85 5.74 -9.53 7.89
CA LEU A 85 5.16 -8.44 7.11
C LEU A 85 6.00 -8.24 5.84
N VAL A 86 5.33 -8.21 4.71
CA VAL A 86 5.92 -7.80 3.45
C VAL A 86 5.44 -6.39 3.10
N ILE A 87 6.36 -5.50 2.76
CA ILE A 87 6.06 -4.21 2.15
C ILE A 87 6.58 -4.26 0.73
N ALA A 88 5.68 -4.16 -0.24
CA ALA A 88 6.06 -4.20 -1.65
C ALA A 88 5.63 -2.90 -2.34
N GLY A 89 6.43 -2.42 -3.30
CA GLY A 89 6.14 -1.17 -3.99
C GLY A 89 7.18 -0.83 -5.05
N PRO A 90 7.19 0.40 -5.56
CA PRO A 90 8.05 0.79 -6.65
C PRO A 90 9.53 0.62 -6.35
N GLN A 91 10.34 0.54 -7.42
CA GLN A 91 11.80 0.55 -7.31
C GLN A 91 12.26 1.70 -6.42
N GLY A 92 13.16 1.40 -5.47
CA GLY A 92 13.66 2.37 -4.49
C GLY A 92 12.90 2.39 -3.16
N ILE A 93 11.84 1.59 -2.99
CA ILE A 93 11.01 1.59 -1.78
C ILE A 93 11.81 1.37 -0.49
N ALA A 94 12.81 0.48 -0.48
CA ALA A 94 13.63 0.23 0.71
C ALA A 94 14.42 1.46 1.14
N ALA A 95 15.08 2.14 0.18
CA ALA A 95 15.83 3.36 0.45
C ALA A 95 14.92 4.50 0.89
N ARG A 96 13.76 4.65 0.25
CA ARG A 96 12.78 5.69 0.58
C ARG A 96 12.19 5.48 1.98
N LEU A 97 11.87 4.23 2.33
CA LEU A 97 11.39 3.89 3.67
C LEU A 97 12.42 4.23 4.74
N THR A 98 13.69 3.85 4.52
CA THR A 98 14.80 4.22 5.41
C THR A 98 14.90 5.74 5.59
N GLN A 99 14.87 6.51 4.50
CA GLN A 99 14.95 7.97 4.55
C GLN A 99 13.82 8.60 5.39
N VAL A 100 12.58 8.15 5.18
CA VAL A 100 11.44 8.70 5.90
C VAL A 100 11.44 8.26 7.37
N MET A 101 11.83 7.03 7.67
CA MET A 101 11.99 6.57 9.05
C MET A 101 13.02 7.41 9.80
N GLU A 102 14.19 7.65 9.23
CA GLU A 102 15.24 8.47 9.84
C GLU A 102 14.84 9.95 9.99
N ALA A 103 14.08 10.49 9.03
CA ALA A 103 13.59 11.86 9.08
C ALA A 103 12.55 12.10 10.20
N LEU A 104 11.71 11.10 10.47
CA LEU A 104 10.65 11.20 11.47
C LEU A 104 11.09 10.71 12.86
N PHE A 105 11.91 9.67 12.89
CA PHE A 105 12.36 8.99 14.12
C PHE A 105 13.81 8.55 13.96
N GLU A 106 14.73 9.38 14.37
CA GLU A 106 16.16 9.14 14.24
C GLU A 106 16.57 7.75 14.76
N ASN A 107 17.36 7.02 13.96
CA ASN A 107 17.82 5.64 14.20
C ASN A 107 16.70 4.55 14.15
N SER A 108 15.47 4.90 13.83
CA SER A 108 14.36 3.91 13.78
C SER A 108 14.54 2.88 12.65
N SER A 109 15.19 3.25 11.55
CA SER A 109 15.49 2.32 10.45
C SER A 109 16.46 1.22 10.82
N LYS A 110 17.28 1.43 11.86
CA LYS A 110 18.29 0.48 12.38
C LYS A 110 17.71 -0.44 13.44
N THR A 111 16.48 -0.21 13.88
CA THR A 111 15.83 -1.01 14.91
C THR A 111 15.59 -2.42 14.41
N GLN A 112 16.16 -3.41 15.09
CA GLN A 112 15.89 -4.80 14.79
C GLN A 112 14.42 -5.11 15.11
N GLN A 113 13.66 -5.45 14.08
CA GLN A 113 12.25 -5.81 14.22
C GLN A 113 12.13 -7.15 14.99
N LYS A 114 11.08 -7.28 15.79
CA LYS A 114 10.75 -8.52 16.51
C LYS A 114 9.99 -9.53 15.65
N PHE A 115 9.75 -9.19 14.40
CA PHE A 115 9.10 -10.00 13.38
C PHE A 115 9.90 -9.92 12.08
N GLU A 116 9.67 -10.85 11.19
CA GLU A 116 10.28 -10.84 9.87
C GLU A 116 9.67 -9.70 9.04
N LEU A 117 10.50 -8.75 8.61
CA LEU A 117 10.13 -7.66 7.73
C LEU A 117 10.86 -7.80 6.40
N SER A 118 10.12 -7.94 5.33
CA SER A 118 10.65 -7.96 3.96
C SER A 118 10.21 -6.72 3.20
N VAL A 119 11.12 -6.06 2.49
CA VAL A 119 10.82 -4.93 1.62
C VAL A 119 11.18 -5.29 0.19
N VAL A 120 10.20 -5.31 -0.70
CA VAL A 120 10.31 -5.87 -2.05
C VAL A 120 10.01 -4.79 -3.08
N ALA A 121 10.92 -4.61 -4.04
CA ALA A 121 10.68 -3.74 -5.19
C ALA A 121 9.93 -4.49 -6.29
N LEU A 122 8.91 -3.85 -6.85
CA LEU A 122 8.10 -4.36 -7.94
C LEU A 122 8.43 -3.64 -9.25
N ALA A 123 8.50 -4.39 -10.34
CA ALA A 123 8.73 -3.87 -11.68
C ALA A 123 7.43 -3.91 -12.50
N PRO A 124 7.10 -2.85 -13.27
CA PRO A 124 5.90 -2.85 -14.11
C PRO A 124 5.85 -4.03 -15.07
N GLY A 125 4.70 -4.70 -15.15
CA GLY A 125 4.47 -5.85 -16.03
C GLY A 125 4.96 -7.19 -15.48
N GLU A 126 5.70 -7.22 -14.38
CA GLU A 126 6.20 -8.46 -13.76
C GLU A 126 5.31 -8.86 -12.59
N SER A 127 4.53 -9.92 -12.77
CA SER A 127 3.68 -10.45 -11.70
C SER A 127 4.52 -11.10 -10.61
N MET A 128 4.15 -10.84 -9.35
CA MET A 128 4.78 -11.45 -8.18
C MET A 128 3.71 -12.03 -7.25
N THR A 129 3.98 -13.21 -6.67
CA THR A 129 3.04 -13.88 -5.77
C THR A 129 3.53 -13.80 -4.32
N PHE A 130 2.63 -13.38 -3.45
CA PHE A 130 2.82 -13.29 -1.99
C PHE A 130 1.78 -14.19 -1.31
N GLY A 131 2.18 -15.39 -0.92
CA GLY A 131 1.24 -16.37 -0.39
C GLY A 131 0.14 -16.73 -1.38
N ALA A 132 -1.11 -16.39 -1.08
CA ALA A 132 -2.28 -16.62 -1.93
C ALA A 132 -2.65 -15.42 -2.84
N VAL A 133 -1.82 -14.37 -2.85
CA VAL A 133 -2.08 -13.14 -3.60
C VAL A 133 -1.08 -12.97 -4.72
N THR A 134 -1.55 -12.79 -5.95
CA THR A 134 -0.70 -12.41 -7.08
C THR A 134 -0.92 -10.93 -7.40
N VAL A 135 0.17 -10.19 -7.54
CA VAL A 135 0.17 -8.76 -7.80
C VAL A 135 0.88 -8.50 -9.13
N THR A 136 0.21 -7.82 -10.03
CA THR A 136 0.79 -7.32 -11.28
C THR A 136 0.80 -5.80 -11.27
N PRO A 137 1.97 -5.17 -11.16
CA PRO A 137 2.09 -3.72 -11.23
C PRO A 137 2.05 -3.22 -12.68
N PHE A 138 1.42 -2.08 -12.88
CA PHE A 138 1.37 -1.35 -14.16
C PHE A 138 1.96 0.03 -13.96
N ALA A 139 2.82 0.48 -14.87
CA ALA A 139 3.31 1.85 -14.84
C ALA A 139 2.14 2.80 -15.12
N VAL A 140 2.01 3.85 -14.29
CA VAL A 140 1.04 4.91 -14.47
C VAL A 140 1.74 6.27 -14.48
N VAL A 141 1.02 7.32 -14.86
CA VAL A 141 1.59 8.66 -15.08
C VAL A 141 1.02 9.63 -14.05
N HIS A 142 1.88 10.11 -13.17
CA HIS A 142 1.48 11.08 -12.15
C HIS A 142 2.68 11.97 -11.83
N GLY A 143 2.52 13.21 -11.52
CA GLY A 143 3.45 14.19 -11.03
C GLY A 143 4.94 14.10 -11.39
N PRO A 144 5.72 15.15 -11.19
CA PRO A 144 7.17 15.17 -11.47
C PRO A 144 8.03 14.52 -10.38
N SER A 145 7.45 14.22 -9.21
CA SER A 145 8.15 13.69 -8.04
C SER A 145 7.29 12.64 -7.32
N GLY A 146 7.92 11.81 -6.47
CA GLY A 146 7.22 10.76 -5.71
C GLY A 146 7.16 9.40 -6.41
N GLY A 147 7.57 9.31 -7.67
CA GLY A 147 7.60 8.07 -8.43
C GLY A 147 8.80 7.16 -8.13
N PRO A 148 8.89 5.99 -8.79
CA PRO A 148 7.97 5.51 -9.85
C PRO A 148 6.54 5.32 -9.37
N PHE A 149 5.56 5.40 -10.31
CA PHE A 149 4.14 5.30 -10.03
C PHE A 149 3.59 4.00 -10.57
N LEU A 150 2.89 3.25 -9.74
CA LEU A 150 2.34 1.93 -10.06
C LEU A 150 0.85 1.88 -9.74
N GLY A 151 0.06 1.49 -10.72
CA GLY A 151 -1.26 0.91 -10.48
C GLY A 151 -1.11 -0.59 -10.23
N TYR A 152 -2.06 -1.20 -9.54
CA TYR A 152 -2.00 -2.61 -9.19
C TYR A 152 -3.20 -3.40 -9.67
N ARG A 153 -2.93 -4.56 -10.26
CA ARG A 153 -3.87 -5.64 -10.43
C ARG A 153 -3.58 -6.70 -9.37
N VAL A 154 -4.54 -6.96 -8.50
CA VAL A 154 -4.42 -7.89 -7.37
C VAL A 154 -5.38 -9.05 -7.58
N GLU A 155 -4.84 -10.25 -7.69
CA GLU A 155 -5.60 -11.50 -7.89
C GLU A 155 -5.51 -12.34 -6.62
N ALA A 156 -6.65 -12.60 -6.00
CA ALA A 156 -6.75 -13.39 -4.77
C ALA A 156 -8.10 -14.11 -4.71
N GLU A 157 -8.11 -15.35 -4.28
CA GLU A 157 -9.33 -16.13 -4.05
C GLU A 157 -10.30 -16.14 -5.24
N GLY A 158 -9.77 -16.21 -6.47
CA GLY A 158 -10.55 -16.23 -7.71
C GLY A 158 -11.22 -14.89 -8.04
N ARG A 159 -10.78 -13.79 -7.45
CA ARG A 159 -11.23 -12.43 -7.71
C ARG A 159 -10.08 -11.54 -8.13
N VAL A 160 -10.41 -10.54 -8.93
CA VAL A 160 -9.48 -9.56 -9.46
C VAL A 160 -9.91 -8.16 -9.04
N ILE A 161 -9.04 -7.47 -8.32
CA ILE A 161 -9.19 -6.05 -7.99
C ILE A 161 -8.10 -5.28 -8.72
N ALA A 162 -8.49 -4.24 -9.45
CA ALA A 162 -7.59 -3.31 -10.10
C ALA A 162 -7.69 -1.93 -9.44
N TYR A 163 -6.55 -1.29 -9.24
CA TYR A 163 -6.46 0.07 -8.70
C TYR A 163 -5.52 0.92 -9.57
N SER A 164 -6.03 2.04 -10.04
CA SER A 164 -5.27 2.95 -10.93
C SER A 164 -4.09 3.62 -10.21
N ALA A 165 -4.13 3.76 -8.89
CA ALA A 165 -3.37 4.76 -8.14
C ALA A 165 -3.69 6.18 -8.65
N ASP A 166 -2.89 7.17 -8.22
CA ASP A 166 -2.97 8.52 -8.75
C ASP A 166 -2.35 8.55 -10.14
N THR A 167 -3.11 8.96 -11.14
CA THR A 167 -2.66 8.91 -12.53
C THR A 167 -3.45 9.82 -13.44
N GLU A 168 -2.75 10.43 -14.39
CA GLU A 168 -3.37 10.91 -15.61
C GLU A 168 -3.84 9.72 -16.46
N TRP A 169 -4.61 10.00 -17.52
CA TRP A 169 -4.97 8.94 -18.47
C TRP A 169 -3.71 8.32 -19.09
N THR A 170 -3.65 6.99 -19.09
CA THR A 170 -2.61 6.20 -19.75
C THR A 170 -3.20 4.93 -20.35
N ASP A 171 -2.65 4.48 -21.48
CA ASP A 171 -3.10 3.27 -22.16
C ASP A 171 -2.95 2.00 -21.29
N ASN A 172 -2.11 2.06 -20.27
CA ASN A 172 -1.95 0.97 -19.30
C ASN A 172 -3.19 0.72 -18.43
N LEU A 173 -4.11 1.69 -18.31
CA LEU A 173 -5.35 1.51 -17.55
C LEU A 173 -6.27 0.45 -18.17
N GLY A 174 -6.28 0.31 -19.51
CA GLY A 174 -7.04 -0.72 -20.19
C GLY A 174 -6.62 -2.14 -19.78
N PRO A 175 -5.35 -2.53 -19.98
CA PRO A 175 -4.84 -3.83 -19.52
C PRO A 175 -4.96 -4.03 -18.00
N LEU A 176 -4.70 -3.01 -17.18
CA LEU A 176 -4.81 -3.07 -15.72
C LEU A 176 -6.24 -3.44 -15.28
N ALA A 177 -7.25 -2.79 -15.88
CA ALA A 177 -8.66 -2.99 -15.52
C ALA A 177 -9.33 -4.18 -16.23
N ARG A 178 -8.67 -4.82 -17.21
CA ARG A 178 -9.27 -5.88 -18.02
C ARG A 178 -9.83 -7.01 -17.15
N GLU A 179 -11.12 -7.31 -17.33
CA GLU A 179 -11.81 -8.39 -16.63
C GLU A 179 -11.66 -8.33 -15.09
N ALA A 180 -11.44 -7.14 -14.52
CA ALA A 180 -11.45 -6.97 -13.09
C ALA A 180 -12.88 -7.08 -12.53
N ASP A 181 -13.03 -7.81 -11.41
CA ASP A 181 -14.30 -7.82 -10.65
C ASP A 181 -14.61 -6.45 -10.07
N LEU A 182 -13.56 -5.67 -9.74
CA LEU A 182 -13.65 -4.30 -9.26
C LEU A 182 -12.48 -3.48 -9.79
N PHE A 183 -12.78 -2.33 -10.38
CA PHE A 183 -11.79 -1.31 -10.72
C PHE A 183 -12.00 -0.07 -9.86
N ILE A 184 -10.97 0.31 -9.12
CA ILE A 184 -10.91 1.53 -8.33
C ILE A 184 -10.07 2.52 -9.12
N ALA A 185 -10.65 3.64 -9.51
CA ALA A 185 -9.97 4.68 -10.28
C ALA A 185 -9.94 5.99 -9.49
N GLU A 186 -8.85 6.74 -9.68
CA GLU A 186 -8.78 8.12 -9.25
C GLU A 186 -9.85 8.97 -9.96
N ALA A 187 -10.38 9.96 -9.25
CA ALA A 187 -11.34 10.94 -9.76
C ALA A 187 -11.10 12.34 -9.18
N TYR A 188 -9.84 12.70 -8.96
CA TYR A 188 -9.43 14.06 -8.56
C TYR A 188 -9.13 14.89 -9.81
N PHE A 189 -9.59 16.16 -9.86
CA PHE A 189 -9.38 17.12 -10.96
C PHE A 189 -8.68 18.38 -10.48
#